data_e7c2e3ad10af57ebd131526a3c8b34c1
#
_entry.id   e7c2e3ad10af57ebd131526a3c8b34c1
#
_cell.length_a   1.000
_cell.length_b   1.000
_cell.length_c   1.000
_cell.angle_alpha   90.00
_cell.angle_beta   90.00
_cell.angle_gamma   90.00
#
_symmetry.space_group_name_H-M   'P 1'
#
loop_
_entity.id
_entity.type
_entity.pdbx_description
1 polymer ?
#
loop_
_entity_poly.entity_id
_entity_poly.type
_entity_poly.pdbx_seq_one_letter_code
_entity_poly.pdbx_strand_id
1 'polypeptide(L)'
;MDVLGVGWDHFTAHELEEYDGVNLLKGGIVHADAINAVSQKYADEICTSEYGWGLERLIGEKRYKLHGILNGIDYDEWSPAEDIYIAQRYDTDSLEGKELCKNDLQREVGLPERNDVPLIGFVGRLVEQKGIEMIAHAIWRLMSWDIQIVMLGTGEKWAEHYFSDIAAKYPDKFRCIIGYRNDLAHKIEAGSDLFLMPSLFEPCGLNQIYSLRYGTLPVVRATGGLDDTIENYHNDGRNGTGFKFYDATSDALLGRSEEHTSELQSRGLI
;
A
#
# COMPACT_ATOMS: atom_id res chain seq x y z
N MET A 1 13.61 -9.04 -34.01
CA MET A 1 12.55 -8.77 -35.00
C MET A 1 11.95 -10.07 -35.53
N ASP A 2 12.72 -11.05 -35.95
CA ASP A 2 12.18 -12.31 -36.51
C ASP A 2 11.25 -13.07 -35.54
N VAL A 3 11.54 -13.07 -34.23
CA VAL A 3 10.70 -13.69 -33.21
C VAL A 3 9.36 -12.99 -33.07
N LEU A 4 9.30 -11.68 -33.34
CA LEU A 4 8.08 -10.87 -33.26
C LEU A 4 7.25 -10.95 -34.53
N GLY A 5 7.77 -11.49 -35.63
CA GLY A 5 7.12 -11.48 -36.94
C GLY A 5 6.94 -10.07 -37.52
N VAL A 6 7.73 -9.10 -37.07
CA VAL A 6 7.66 -7.69 -37.46
C VAL A 6 8.91 -7.33 -38.25
N GLY A 7 8.76 -6.54 -39.32
CA GLY A 7 9.86 -6.12 -40.18
C GLY A 7 10.90 -5.24 -39.47
N TRP A 8 12.13 -5.24 -39.98
CA TRP A 8 13.21 -4.41 -39.43
C TRP A 8 13.02 -2.91 -39.65
N ASP A 9 12.10 -2.51 -40.54
CA ASP A 9 11.66 -1.14 -40.73
C ASP A 9 10.99 -0.52 -39.49
N HIS A 10 10.47 -1.35 -38.58
CA HIS A 10 9.94 -0.94 -37.26
C HIS A 10 11.00 -0.84 -36.16
N PHE A 11 12.25 -1.27 -36.43
CA PHE A 11 13.35 -1.11 -35.48
C PHE A 11 13.96 0.29 -35.60
N THR A 12 13.20 1.28 -35.13
CA THR A 12 13.57 2.70 -35.16
C THR A 12 13.42 3.31 -33.78
N ALA A 13 14.17 4.39 -33.52
CA ALA A 13 14.08 5.14 -32.27
C ALA A 13 12.67 5.75 -32.01
N HIS A 14 11.82 5.81 -33.03
CA HIS A 14 10.43 6.28 -32.88
C HIS A 14 9.43 5.17 -32.55
N GLU A 15 9.82 3.89 -32.68
CA GLU A 15 8.93 2.75 -32.50
C GLU A 15 9.49 1.73 -31.51
N LEU A 16 10.27 0.74 -31.95
CA LEU A 16 10.66 -0.41 -31.14
C LEU A 16 12.08 -0.34 -30.58
N GLU A 17 12.95 0.48 -31.18
CA GLU A 17 14.35 0.58 -30.74
C GLU A 17 14.47 1.43 -29.48
N GLU A 18 15.22 0.94 -28.49
CA GLU A 18 15.60 1.65 -27.27
C GLU A 18 16.97 1.17 -26.82
N TYR A 19 17.99 2.05 -26.79
CA TYR A 19 19.38 1.72 -26.41
C TYR A 19 19.94 0.49 -27.15
N ASP A 20 19.80 0.45 -28.48
CA ASP A 20 20.20 -0.67 -29.37
C ASP A 20 19.43 -1.99 -29.09
N GLY A 21 18.39 -1.97 -28.26
CA GLY A 21 17.51 -3.10 -27.92
C GLY A 21 16.09 -2.94 -28.42
N VAL A 22 15.33 -4.03 -28.38
CA VAL A 22 13.89 -4.00 -28.66
C VAL A 22 13.11 -3.73 -27.38
N ASN A 23 12.42 -2.60 -27.32
CA ASN A 23 11.50 -2.28 -26.22
C ASN A 23 10.05 -2.51 -26.66
N LEU A 24 9.46 -3.61 -26.20
CA LEU A 24 8.08 -3.98 -26.55
C LEU A 24 7.04 -3.05 -25.93
N LEU A 25 7.31 -2.54 -24.72
CA LEU A 25 6.43 -1.59 -24.05
C LEU A 25 6.34 -0.28 -24.85
N LYS A 26 7.49 0.23 -25.31
CA LYS A 26 7.58 1.39 -26.20
C LYS A 26 6.76 1.18 -27.47
N GLY A 27 6.96 0.06 -28.15
CA GLY A 27 6.18 -0.30 -29.35
C GLY A 27 4.68 -0.37 -29.07
N GLY A 28 4.28 -0.97 -27.96
CA GLY A 28 2.89 -1.02 -27.51
C GLY A 28 2.30 0.40 -27.32
N ILE A 29 3.01 1.29 -26.64
CA ILE A 29 2.59 2.69 -26.41
C ILE A 29 2.44 3.45 -27.74
N VAL A 30 3.38 3.24 -28.68
CA VAL A 30 3.35 3.92 -29.99
C VAL A 30 2.12 3.53 -30.79
N HIS A 31 1.85 2.22 -30.90
CA HIS A 31 0.86 1.67 -31.82
C HIS A 31 -0.53 1.48 -31.21
N ALA A 32 -0.69 1.53 -29.89
CA ALA A 32 -2.01 1.39 -29.24
C ALA A 32 -2.96 2.53 -29.65
N ASP A 33 -4.24 2.22 -29.82
CA ASP A 33 -5.31 3.22 -30.03
C ASP A 33 -5.63 3.97 -28.74
N ALA A 34 -5.58 3.29 -27.60
CA ALA A 34 -5.74 3.85 -26.26
C ALA A 34 -4.73 3.23 -25.30
N ILE A 35 -4.31 4.00 -24.30
CA ILE A 35 -3.39 3.57 -23.25
C ILE A 35 -4.11 3.80 -21.93
N ASN A 36 -4.06 2.83 -21.00
CA ASN A 36 -4.52 3.06 -19.65
C ASN A 36 -3.41 2.83 -18.63
N ALA A 37 -3.41 3.68 -17.61
CA ALA A 37 -2.74 3.46 -16.34
C ALA A 37 -3.78 3.12 -15.28
N VAL A 38 -3.35 2.48 -14.18
CA VAL A 38 -4.27 1.97 -13.16
C VAL A 38 -4.62 3.00 -12.08
N SER A 39 -4.39 4.29 -12.35
CA SER A 39 -4.94 5.45 -11.62
C SER A 39 -4.71 6.73 -12.43
N GLN A 40 -5.48 7.77 -12.16
CA GLN A 40 -5.32 9.05 -12.86
C GLN A 40 -4.02 9.74 -12.43
N LYS A 41 -3.73 9.74 -11.15
CA LYS A 41 -2.48 10.29 -10.61
C LYS A 41 -1.26 9.59 -11.19
N TYR A 42 -1.28 8.26 -11.28
CA TYR A 42 -0.18 7.51 -11.90
C TYR A 42 -0.04 7.81 -13.39
N ALA A 43 -1.16 8.00 -14.12
CA ALA A 43 -1.12 8.44 -15.52
C ALA A 43 -0.41 9.79 -15.68
N ASP A 44 -0.54 10.69 -14.71
CA ASP A 44 0.19 11.97 -14.70
C ASP A 44 1.66 11.78 -14.30
N GLU A 45 1.93 10.97 -13.28
CA GLU A 45 3.27 10.69 -12.76
C GLU A 45 4.18 10.07 -13.81
N ILE A 46 3.73 9.08 -14.59
CA ILE A 46 4.54 8.44 -15.64
C ILE A 46 4.89 9.37 -16.83
N CYS A 47 4.27 10.55 -16.91
CA CYS A 47 4.66 11.59 -17.85
C CYS A 47 5.84 12.44 -17.34
N THR A 48 6.37 12.16 -16.14
CA THR A 48 7.49 12.88 -15.52
C THR A 48 8.77 12.04 -15.55
N SER A 49 9.93 12.69 -15.49
CA SER A 49 11.23 12.01 -15.47
C SER A 49 11.45 11.15 -14.21
N GLU A 50 10.71 11.43 -13.13
CA GLU A 50 10.81 10.68 -11.88
C GLU A 50 10.16 9.28 -11.98
N TYR A 51 9.06 9.15 -12.74
CA TYR A 51 8.28 7.91 -12.81
C TYR A 51 8.16 7.32 -14.22
N GLY A 52 8.64 8.02 -15.25
CA GLY A 52 8.51 7.58 -16.66
C GLY A 52 9.55 6.57 -17.12
N TRP A 53 10.62 6.35 -16.33
CA TRP A 53 11.66 5.34 -16.62
C TRP A 53 12.27 5.45 -18.01
N GLY A 54 12.45 6.68 -18.52
CA GLY A 54 12.96 6.97 -19.84
C GLY A 54 11.90 7.03 -20.94
N LEU A 55 10.66 6.67 -20.65
CA LEU A 55 9.53 6.76 -21.60
C LEU A 55 8.63 7.98 -21.38
N GLU A 56 8.93 8.84 -20.39
CA GLU A 56 8.11 9.99 -20.01
C GLU A 56 7.80 10.92 -21.17
N ARG A 57 8.79 11.15 -22.04
CA ARG A 57 8.61 11.99 -23.24
C ARG A 57 7.62 11.36 -24.21
N LEU A 58 7.80 10.08 -24.54
CA LEU A 58 6.90 9.34 -25.44
C LEU A 58 5.48 9.30 -24.87
N ILE A 59 5.34 8.98 -23.58
CA ILE A 59 4.05 8.93 -22.88
C ILE A 59 3.40 10.32 -22.90
N GLY A 60 4.16 11.38 -22.61
CA GLY A 60 3.69 12.76 -22.66
C GLY A 60 3.20 13.17 -24.06
N GLU A 61 3.90 12.80 -25.13
CA GLU A 61 3.47 13.03 -26.51
C GLU A 61 2.15 12.28 -26.86
N LYS A 62 1.90 11.16 -26.17
CA LYS A 62 0.69 10.33 -26.34
C LYS A 62 -0.37 10.58 -25.26
N ARG A 63 -0.22 11.64 -24.46
CA ARG A 63 -1.12 11.98 -23.34
C ARG A 63 -2.60 12.03 -23.74
N TYR A 64 -2.90 12.42 -24.99
CA TYR A 64 -4.27 12.52 -25.53
C TYR A 64 -5.02 11.18 -25.59
N LYS A 65 -4.32 10.05 -25.54
CA LYS A 65 -4.90 8.68 -25.54
C LYS A 65 -4.60 7.91 -24.23
N LEU A 66 -3.99 8.55 -23.25
CA LEU A 66 -3.68 7.98 -21.94
C LEU A 66 -4.81 8.31 -20.94
N HIS A 67 -5.32 7.29 -20.28
CA HIS A 67 -6.42 7.38 -19.31
C HIS A 67 -6.01 6.69 -18.01
N GLY A 68 -6.41 7.25 -16.87
CA GLY A 68 -6.31 6.59 -15.58
C GLY A 68 -7.62 5.86 -15.27
N ILE A 69 -7.55 4.56 -15.00
CA ILE A 69 -8.71 3.73 -14.64
C ILE A 69 -8.33 2.91 -13.42
N LEU A 70 -8.95 3.22 -12.27
CA LEU A 70 -8.69 2.51 -11.01
C LEU A 70 -9.11 1.04 -11.10
N ASN A 71 -8.33 0.17 -10.44
CA ASN A 71 -8.71 -1.22 -10.25
C ASN A 71 -9.89 -1.31 -9.27
N GLY A 72 -10.73 -2.30 -9.46
CA GLY A 72 -11.70 -2.76 -8.47
C GLY A 72 -11.10 -3.84 -7.55
N ILE A 73 -11.91 -4.29 -6.62
CA ILE A 73 -11.62 -5.46 -5.78
C ILE A 73 -12.71 -6.50 -5.92
N ASP A 74 -12.36 -7.76 -5.67
CA ASP A 74 -13.32 -8.85 -5.63
C ASP A 74 -14.03 -8.86 -4.26
N TYR A 75 -15.31 -8.53 -4.25
CA TYR A 75 -16.13 -8.49 -3.03
C TYR A 75 -16.53 -9.88 -2.51
N ASP A 76 -16.38 -10.93 -3.31
CA ASP A 76 -16.62 -12.30 -2.85
C ASP A 76 -15.43 -12.82 -2.04
N GLU A 77 -14.22 -12.33 -2.36
CA GLU A 77 -12.99 -12.67 -1.62
C GLU A 77 -12.68 -11.66 -0.50
N TRP A 78 -12.76 -10.35 -0.79
CA TRP A 78 -12.38 -9.28 0.15
C TRP A 78 -13.61 -8.56 0.71
N SER A 79 -14.31 -9.21 1.62
CA SER A 79 -15.48 -8.64 2.30
C SER A 79 -15.62 -9.18 3.72
N PRO A 80 -15.59 -8.33 4.76
CA PRO A 80 -15.70 -8.80 6.15
C PRO A 80 -17.02 -9.51 6.46
N ALA A 81 -18.06 -9.32 5.64
CA ALA A 81 -19.33 -10.01 5.78
C ALA A 81 -19.30 -11.48 5.32
N GLU A 82 -18.39 -11.82 4.37
CA GLU A 82 -18.32 -13.15 3.75
C GLU A 82 -16.98 -13.87 3.98
N ASP A 83 -15.96 -13.16 4.46
CA ASP A 83 -14.60 -13.66 4.61
C ASP A 83 -14.54 -14.92 5.51
N ILE A 84 -13.89 -15.95 4.99
CA ILE A 84 -13.75 -17.26 5.68
C ILE A 84 -12.50 -17.33 6.56
N TYR A 85 -11.57 -16.37 6.44
CA TYR A 85 -10.28 -16.37 7.16
C TYR A 85 -10.34 -15.62 8.48
N ILE A 86 -11.32 -14.71 8.66
CA ILE A 86 -11.41 -13.87 9.85
C ILE A 86 -12.18 -14.55 10.97
N ALA A 87 -11.85 -14.21 12.21
CA ALA A 87 -12.42 -14.84 13.40
C ALA A 87 -13.93 -14.62 13.57
N GLN A 88 -14.39 -13.42 13.19
CA GLN A 88 -15.79 -13.04 13.25
C GLN A 88 -16.13 -12.16 12.05
N ARG A 89 -17.19 -12.52 11.34
CA ARG A 89 -17.76 -11.70 10.27
C ARG A 89 -18.41 -10.45 10.84
N TYR A 90 -18.33 -9.35 10.11
CA TYR A 90 -18.94 -8.08 10.47
C TYR A 90 -19.26 -7.26 9.21
N ASP A 91 -20.02 -6.19 9.38
CA ASP A 91 -20.37 -5.26 8.32
C ASP A 91 -20.45 -3.81 8.85
N THR A 92 -20.91 -2.89 8.03
CA THR A 92 -21.05 -1.46 8.38
C THR A 92 -22.08 -1.16 9.47
N ASP A 93 -23.03 -2.06 9.68
CA ASP A 93 -24.11 -1.90 10.64
C ASP A 93 -23.75 -2.51 12.01
N SER A 94 -22.73 -3.40 12.04
CA SER A 94 -22.28 -4.09 13.24
C SER A 94 -20.76 -4.30 13.20
N LEU A 95 -20.01 -3.42 13.85
CA LEU A 95 -18.53 -3.43 13.88
C LEU A 95 -17.94 -4.22 15.06
N GLU A 96 -18.74 -4.81 15.94
CA GLU A 96 -18.26 -5.58 17.10
C GLU A 96 -17.37 -6.76 16.69
N GLY A 97 -17.63 -7.33 15.50
CA GLY A 97 -16.80 -8.39 14.92
C GLY A 97 -15.36 -7.98 14.65
N LYS A 98 -15.12 -6.70 14.35
CA LYS A 98 -13.77 -6.17 14.10
C LYS A 98 -12.87 -6.24 15.33
N GLU A 99 -13.41 -5.96 16.52
CA GLU A 99 -12.68 -6.10 17.79
C GLU A 99 -12.27 -7.55 18.05
N LEU A 100 -13.15 -8.51 17.74
CA LEU A 100 -12.84 -9.93 17.86
C LEU A 100 -11.74 -10.36 16.86
N CYS A 101 -11.74 -9.80 15.65
CA CYS A 101 -10.68 -10.02 14.65
C CYS A 101 -9.34 -9.44 15.12
N LYS A 102 -9.33 -8.27 15.79
CA LYS A 102 -8.12 -7.70 16.39
C LYS A 102 -7.53 -8.62 17.44
N ASN A 103 -8.35 -9.10 18.37
CA ASN A 103 -7.91 -10.03 19.41
C ASN A 103 -7.39 -11.36 18.82
N ASP A 104 -8.06 -11.90 17.79
CA ASP A 104 -7.61 -13.11 17.10
C ASP A 104 -6.26 -12.90 16.41
N LEU A 105 -6.09 -11.80 15.69
CA LEU A 105 -4.82 -11.44 15.06
C LEU A 105 -3.69 -11.34 16.09
N GLN A 106 -3.90 -10.59 17.18
CA GLN A 106 -2.91 -10.44 18.25
C GLN A 106 -2.49 -11.80 18.81
N ARG A 107 -3.45 -12.67 19.09
CA ARG A 107 -3.20 -14.03 19.59
C ARG A 107 -2.44 -14.89 18.58
N GLU A 108 -2.83 -14.87 17.31
CA GLU A 108 -2.18 -15.66 16.26
C GLU A 108 -0.72 -15.28 16.07
N VAL A 109 -0.42 -13.99 16.09
CA VAL A 109 0.96 -13.51 15.91
C VAL A 109 1.76 -13.46 17.21
N GLY A 110 1.14 -13.77 18.36
CA GLY A 110 1.78 -13.80 19.67
C GLY A 110 2.01 -12.40 20.28
N LEU A 111 1.17 -11.42 19.96
CA LEU A 111 1.10 -10.15 20.66
C LEU A 111 0.16 -10.25 21.87
N PRO A 112 0.36 -9.46 22.93
CA PRO A 112 -0.65 -9.31 23.99
C PRO A 112 -1.97 -8.78 23.42
N GLU A 113 -3.10 -9.36 23.87
CA GLU A 113 -4.43 -8.87 23.51
C GLU A 113 -4.70 -7.52 24.22
N ARG A 114 -4.70 -6.44 23.44
CA ARG A 114 -4.89 -5.07 23.92
C ARG A 114 -5.80 -4.30 22.96
N ASN A 115 -7.05 -4.15 23.33
CA ASN A 115 -8.02 -3.36 22.55
C ASN A 115 -7.83 -1.85 22.72
N ASP A 116 -7.14 -1.44 23.78
CA ASP A 116 -6.87 -0.06 24.17
C ASP A 116 -5.69 0.59 23.43
N VAL A 117 -4.95 -0.17 22.61
CA VAL A 117 -3.82 0.36 21.82
C VAL A 117 -4.08 0.22 20.32
N PRO A 118 -3.63 1.18 19.50
CA PRO A 118 -3.68 1.04 18.05
C PRO A 118 -2.85 -0.14 17.55
N LEU A 119 -3.45 -0.95 16.68
CA LEU A 119 -2.78 -2.01 15.95
C LEU A 119 -2.59 -1.59 14.49
N ILE A 120 -1.34 -1.48 14.05
CA ILE A 120 -0.96 -1.06 12.71
C ILE A 120 -0.57 -2.28 11.88
N GLY A 121 -1.24 -2.48 10.76
CA GLY A 121 -0.95 -3.54 9.78
C GLY A 121 -0.05 -3.05 8.64
N PHE A 122 0.76 -3.95 8.13
CA PHE A 122 1.47 -3.81 6.87
C PHE A 122 1.50 -5.17 6.16
N VAL A 123 1.08 -5.21 4.90
CA VAL A 123 1.18 -6.41 4.06
C VAL A 123 1.80 -6.01 2.72
N GLY A 124 2.91 -6.63 2.34
CA GLY A 124 3.52 -6.32 1.07
C GLY A 124 4.96 -6.83 0.92
N ARG A 125 5.53 -6.63 -0.26
CA ARG A 125 6.94 -6.94 -0.49
C ARG A 125 7.82 -6.02 0.37
N LEU A 126 8.82 -6.59 1.01
CA LEU A 126 9.81 -5.83 1.78
C LEU A 126 10.90 -5.32 0.85
N VAL A 127 10.56 -4.33 0.00
CA VAL A 127 11.43 -3.72 -1.00
C VAL A 127 11.35 -2.20 -0.93
N GLU A 128 12.37 -1.52 -1.43
CA GLU A 128 12.48 -0.05 -1.45
C GLU A 128 11.18 0.63 -1.92
N GLN A 129 10.59 0.15 -3.02
CA GLN A 129 9.34 0.67 -3.56
C GLN A 129 8.22 0.80 -2.51
N LYS A 130 8.14 -0.13 -1.56
CA LYS A 130 7.11 -0.15 -0.52
C LYS A 130 7.46 0.72 0.69
N GLY A 131 8.55 1.49 0.62
CA GLY A 131 8.95 2.46 1.64
C GLY A 131 9.46 1.81 2.92
N ILE A 132 10.01 0.59 2.85
CA ILE A 132 10.51 -0.14 4.03
C ILE A 132 11.64 0.60 4.75
N GLU A 133 12.44 1.40 4.02
CA GLU A 133 13.48 2.23 4.63
C GLU A 133 12.88 3.35 5.50
N MET A 134 11.78 3.97 5.06
CA MET A 134 11.07 4.95 5.89
C MET A 134 10.56 4.31 7.18
N ILE A 135 9.99 3.10 7.11
CA ILE A 135 9.57 2.35 8.30
C ILE A 135 10.78 2.04 9.18
N ALA A 136 11.89 1.55 8.60
CA ALA A 136 13.10 1.19 9.35
C ALA A 136 13.70 2.41 10.09
N HIS A 137 13.72 3.59 9.47
CA HIS A 137 14.18 4.82 10.10
C HIS A 137 13.21 5.33 11.20
N ALA A 138 11.90 5.12 10.99
CA ALA A 138 10.86 5.53 11.96
C ALA A 138 10.72 4.57 13.15
N ILE A 139 11.17 3.33 13.03
CA ILE A 139 10.81 2.22 13.93
C ILE A 139 11.07 2.51 15.40
N TRP A 140 12.21 3.14 15.72
CA TRP A 140 12.57 3.43 17.11
C TRP A 140 11.60 4.43 17.76
N ARG A 141 11.15 5.40 16.99
CA ARG A 141 10.13 6.36 17.43
C ARG A 141 8.78 5.67 17.58
N LEU A 142 8.38 4.84 16.62
CA LEU A 142 7.15 4.07 16.68
C LEU A 142 7.12 3.15 17.91
N MET A 143 8.23 2.48 18.23
CA MET A 143 8.32 1.61 19.41
C MET A 143 8.30 2.38 20.75
N SER A 144 8.52 3.69 20.75
CA SER A 144 8.35 4.52 21.95
C SER A 144 6.89 4.86 22.27
N TRP A 145 5.98 4.70 21.30
CA TRP A 145 4.55 4.91 21.49
C TRP A 145 3.88 3.66 22.05
N ASP A 146 2.69 3.82 22.62
CA ASP A 146 1.86 2.68 23.05
C ASP A 146 0.99 2.18 21.88
N ILE A 147 1.62 1.42 20.99
CA ILE A 147 1.05 0.84 19.77
C ILE A 147 1.54 -0.58 19.58
N GLN A 148 0.87 -1.31 18.72
CA GLN A 148 1.32 -2.59 18.18
C GLN A 148 1.44 -2.52 16.66
N ILE A 149 2.38 -3.27 16.09
CA ILE A 149 2.59 -3.35 14.64
C ILE A 149 2.72 -4.81 14.22
N VAL A 150 2.01 -5.18 13.15
CA VAL A 150 2.12 -6.49 12.49
C VAL A 150 2.52 -6.28 11.05
N MET A 151 3.66 -6.84 10.64
CA MET A 151 4.14 -6.84 9.26
C MET A 151 4.10 -8.24 8.69
N LEU A 152 3.60 -8.39 7.47
CA LEU A 152 3.63 -9.62 6.68
C LEU A 152 4.24 -9.34 5.32
N GLY A 153 5.29 -10.07 4.97
CA GLY A 153 5.89 -9.95 3.65
C GLY A 153 7.23 -10.66 3.52
N THR A 154 7.80 -10.55 2.34
CA THR A 154 9.15 -11.02 2.01
C THR A 154 9.78 -10.10 0.98
N GLY A 155 11.11 -10.06 0.92
CA GLY A 155 11.79 -9.20 -0.04
C GLY A 155 13.30 -9.14 0.16
N GLU A 156 13.82 -7.96 0.39
CA GLU A 156 15.24 -7.72 0.57
C GLU A 156 15.76 -8.33 1.88
N LYS A 157 16.87 -9.04 1.81
CA LYS A 157 17.41 -9.78 2.96
C LYS A 157 17.73 -8.90 4.16
N TRP A 158 18.23 -7.69 3.92
CA TRP A 158 18.51 -6.76 5.01
C TRP A 158 17.24 -6.40 5.77
N ALA A 159 16.11 -6.17 5.05
CA ALA A 159 14.84 -5.82 5.65
C ALA A 159 14.24 -7.00 6.44
N GLU A 160 14.27 -8.20 5.86
CA GLU A 160 13.83 -9.42 6.56
C GLU A 160 14.59 -9.62 7.89
N HIS A 161 15.93 -9.48 7.89
CA HIS A 161 16.73 -9.60 9.10
C HIS A 161 16.44 -8.45 10.09
N TYR A 162 16.47 -7.20 9.59
CA TYR A 162 16.26 -6.03 10.44
C TYR A 162 14.92 -6.06 11.19
N PHE A 163 13.82 -6.31 10.47
CA PHE A 163 12.51 -6.36 11.12
C PHE A 163 12.31 -7.60 11.99
N SER A 164 12.99 -8.71 11.71
CA SER A 164 13.02 -9.87 12.61
C SER A 164 13.76 -9.53 13.92
N ASP A 165 14.86 -8.78 13.86
CA ASP A 165 15.59 -8.33 15.06
C ASP A 165 14.76 -7.35 15.89
N ILE A 166 14.01 -6.44 15.24
CA ILE A 166 13.07 -5.55 15.93
C ILE A 166 11.96 -6.36 16.62
N ALA A 167 11.41 -7.38 15.95
CA ALA A 167 10.39 -8.25 16.54
C ALA A 167 10.92 -9.01 17.77
N ALA A 168 12.17 -9.48 17.73
CA ALA A 168 12.82 -10.11 18.87
C ALA A 168 13.06 -9.13 20.04
N LYS A 169 13.35 -7.85 19.74
CA LYS A 169 13.61 -6.81 20.74
C LYS A 169 12.34 -6.26 21.39
N TYR A 170 11.23 -6.19 20.64
CA TYR A 170 9.95 -5.65 21.09
C TYR A 170 8.81 -6.68 20.96
N PRO A 171 8.91 -7.83 21.65
CA PRO A 171 8.00 -8.95 21.45
C PRO A 171 6.53 -8.65 21.78
N ASP A 172 6.25 -7.64 22.57
CA ASP A 172 4.88 -7.27 22.95
C ASP A 172 4.30 -6.16 22.06
N LYS A 173 5.11 -5.59 21.14
CA LYS A 173 4.72 -4.44 20.31
C LYS A 173 4.86 -4.67 18.82
N PHE A 174 5.78 -5.53 18.39
CA PHE A 174 6.11 -5.67 16.97
C PHE A 174 6.21 -7.13 16.57
N ARG A 175 5.55 -7.50 15.48
CA ARG A 175 5.70 -8.80 14.81
C ARG A 175 6.00 -8.61 13.34
N CYS A 176 6.96 -9.38 12.85
CA CYS A 176 7.27 -9.48 11.43
C CYS A 176 7.23 -10.94 11.00
N ILE A 177 6.30 -11.27 10.15
CA ILE A 177 6.11 -12.61 9.58
C ILE A 177 6.72 -12.61 8.18
N ILE A 178 7.83 -13.32 8.00
CA ILE A 178 8.51 -13.42 6.70
C ILE A 178 7.87 -14.55 5.91
N GLY A 179 7.23 -14.20 4.80
CA GLY A 179 6.58 -15.16 3.91
C GLY A 179 5.36 -14.59 3.20
N TYR A 180 4.68 -15.49 2.49
CA TYR A 180 3.39 -15.23 1.86
C TYR A 180 2.31 -16.06 2.57
N ARG A 181 1.34 -15.39 3.18
CA ARG A 181 0.23 -15.98 3.92
C ARG A 181 -1.05 -15.23 3.60
N ASN A 182 -1.85 -15.76 2.66
CA ASN A 182 -3.11 -15.14 2.26
C ASN A 182 -4.10 -15.06 3.44
N ASP A 183 -4.25 -16.12 4.19
CA ASP A 183 -5.08 -16.18 5.39
C ASP A 183 -4.73 -15.09 6.42
N LEU A 184 -3.44 -14.89 6.67
CA LEU A 184 -2.97 -13.87 7.60
C LEU A 184 -3.14 -12.47 7.03
N ALA A 185 -3.03 -12.27 5.71
CA ALA A 185 -3.28 -10.96 5.08
C ALA A 185 -4.72 -10.49 5.34
N HIS A 186 -5.72 -11.37 5.17
CA HIS A 186 -7.11 -11.11 5.51
C HIS A 186 -7.30 -10.74 6.99
N LYS A 187 -6.64 -11.48 7.89
CA LYS A 187 -6.70 -11.20 9.32
C LYS A 187 -6.04 -9.86 9.68
N ILE A 188 -4.95 -9.48 9.01
CA ILE A 188 -4.31 -8.17 9.21
C ILE A 188 -5.22 -7.04 8.75
N GLU A 189 -5.88 -7.18 7.58
CA GLU A 189 -6.85 -6.18 7.12
C GLU A 189 -8.05 -6.07 8.08
N ALA A 190 -8.57 -7.19 8.58
CA ALA A 190 -9.71 -7.19 9.47
C ALA A 190 -9.40 -6.73 10.91
N GLY A 191 -8.22 -7.10 11.41
CA GLY A 191 -7.87 -6.88 12.83
C GLY A 191 -7.08 -5.61 13.11
N SER A 192 -6.56 -4.93 12.09
CA SER A 192 -5.82 -3.67 12.28
C SER A 192 -6.76 -2.48 12.42
N ASP A 193 -6.34 -1.48 13.18
CA ASP A 193 -6.98 -0.17 13.25
C ASP A 193 -6.49 0.75 12.13
N LEU A 194 -5.19 0.67 11.85
CA LEU A 194 -4.50 1.43 10.80
C LEU A 194 -3.78 0.48 9.86
N PHE A 195 -3.67 0.84 8.60
CA PHE A 195 -2.89 0.09 7.61
C PHE A 195 -1.87 1.00 6.93
N LEU A 196 -0.59 0.62 6.99
CA LEU A 196 0.52 1.47 6.59
C LEU A 196 0.97 1.18 5.16
N MET A 197 0.96 2.19 4.28
CA MET A 197 1.42 2.11 2.90
C MET A 197 2.32 3.31 2.53
N PRO A 198 3.59 3.35 2.98
CA PRO A 198 4.50 4.45 2.72
C PRO A 198 5.22 4.31 1.38
N SER A 199 4.54 3.82 0.35
CA SER A 199 5.13 3.49 -0.94
C SER A 199 5.79 4.70 -1.62
N LEU A 200 6.98 4.51 -2.20
CA LEU A 200 7.66 5.54 -3.02
C LEU A 200 6.92 5.78 -4.33
N PHE A 201 6.36 4.74 -4.89
CA PHE A 201 5.38 4.82 -5.98
C PHE A 201 4.40 3.65 -5.89
N GLU A 202 3.14 3.89 -6.22
CA GLU A 202 2.08 2.88 -6.17
C GLU A 202 1.10 3.12 -7.32
N PRO A 203 1.22 2.38 -8.44
CA PRO A 203 0.39 2.61 -9.62
C PRO A 203 -1.11 2.63 -9.33
N CYS A 204 -1.60 1.67 -8.57
CA CYS A 204 -2.96 1.65 -8.03
C CYS A 204 -2.95 1.39 -6.53
N GLY A 205 -2.33 0.29 -6.11
CA GLY A 205 -2.52 -0.30 -4.79
C GLY A 205 -3.89 -1.00 -4.69
N LEU A 206 -3.94 -2.08 -3.91
CA LEU A 206 -5.19 -2.78 -3.60
C LEU A 206 -5.44 -2.80 -2.09
N ASN A 207 -4.37 -2.91 -1.28
CA ASN A 207 -4.52 -3.04 0.17
C ASN A 207 -5.27 -1.86 0.80
N GLN A 208 -5.08 -0.61 0.33
CA GLN A 208 -5.86 0.53 0.84
C GLN A 208 -7.36 0.38 0.52
N ILE A 209 -7.70 -0.25 -0.60
CA ILE A 209 -9.10 -0.50 -0.96
C ILE A 209 -9.66 -1.63 -0.09
N TYR A 210 -8.85 -2.69 0.15
CA TYR A 210 -9.20 -3.73 1.13
C TYR A 210 -9.39 -3.14 2.52
N SER A 211 -8.43 -2.34 3.00
CA SER A 211 -8.51 -1.67 4.30
C SER A 211 -9.80 -0.87 4.45
N LEU A 212 -10.17 -0.05 3.46
CA LEU A 212 -11.43 0.69 3.46
C LEU A 212 -12.64 -0.25 3.56
N ARG A 213 -12.62 -1.38 2.84
CA ARG A 213 -13.70 -2.36 2.90
C ARG A 213 -13.82 -3.03 4.26
N TYR A 214 -12.68 -3.24 4.95
CA TYR A 214 -12.62 -3.84 6.29
C TYR A 214 -12.74 -2.83 7.43
N GLY A 215 -12.96 -1.53 7.14
CA GLY A 215 -13.04 -0.48 8.15
C GLY A 215 -11.71 -0.20 8.85
N THR A 216 -10.60 -0.54 8.22
CA THR A 216 -9.24 -0.23 8.64
C THR A 216 -8.79 1.05 7.94
N LEU A 217 -8.22 2.01 8.68
CA LEU A 217 -7.89 3.32 8.13
C LEU A 217 -6.49 3.31 7.49
N PRO A 218 -6.37 3.54 6.17
CA PRO A 218 -5.08 3.61 5.50
C PRO A 218 -4.28 4.85 5.90
N VAL A 219 -2.98 4.65 6.18
CA VAL A 219 -1.97 5.71 6.32
C VAL A 219 -1.04 5.60 5.13
N VAL A 220 -1.15 6.50 4.17
CA VAL A 220 -0.53 6.35 2.86
C VAL A 220 0.34 7.54 2.47
N ARG A 221 1.39 7.31 1.69
CA ARG A 221 2.03 8.40 0.95
C ARG A 221 1.16 8.77 -0.26
N ALA A 222 0.99 10.07 -0.50
CA ALA A 222 0.18 10.61 -1.59
C ALA A 222 0.90 10.41 -2.95
N THR A 223 0.79 9.22 -3.54
CA THR A 223 1.35 8.86 -4.84
C THR A 223 0.41 7.89 -5.57
N GLY A 224 0.33 8.01 -6.90
CA GLY A 224 -0.44 7.14 -7.77
C GLY A 224 -1.85 6.85 -7.26
N GLY A 225 -2.24 5.57 -7.27
CA GLY A 225 -3.58 5.17 -6.83
C GLY A 225 -3.86 5.38 -5.35
N LEU A 226 -2.83 5.51 -4.50
CA LEU A 226 -3.04 5.85 -3.09
C LEU A 226 -3.58 7.29 -2.94
N ASP A 227 -3.09 8.22 -3.76
CA ASP A 227 -3.58 9.59 -3.77
C ASP A 227 -5.00 9.68 -4.34
N ASP A 228 -5.31 8.88 -5.36
CA ASP A 228 -6.63 8.88 -6.01
C ASP A 228 -7.73 8.21 -5.16
N THR A 229 -7.38 7.20 -4.33
CA THR A 229 -8.38 6.39 -3.61
C THR A 229 -8.61 6.80 -2.18
N ILE A 230 -7.67 7.53 -1.56
CA ILE A 230 -7.78 7.95 -0.16
C ILE A 230 -8.09 9.44 -0.10
N GLU A 231 -9.16 9.80 0.59
CA GLU A 231 -9.45 11.18 0.98
C GLU A 231 -8.77 11.47 2.32
N ASN A 232 -7.94 12.53 2.33
CA ASN A 232 -7.20 12.87 3.54
C ASN A 232 -8.15 13.39 4.63
N TYR A 233 -8.04 12.81 5.82
CA TYR A 233 -8.75 13.30 6.98
C TYR A 233 -8.21 14.68 7.42
N HIS A 234 -9.12 15.57 7.82
CA HIS A 234 -8.82 16.91 8.31
C HIS A 234 -9.54 17.16 9.63
N ASN A 235 -8.84 17.75 10.62
CA ASN A 235 -9.38 18.07 11.94
C ASN A 235 -10.47 19.18 11.96
N ASP A 236 -10.86 19.69 10.80
CA ASP A 236 -11.84 20.77 10.64
C ASP A 236 -13.29 20.27 10.48
N GLY A 237 -13.54 19.01 10.76
CA GLY A 237 -14.87 18.38 10.67
C GLY A 237 -15.22 17.87 9.27
N ARG A 238 -14.31 17.96 8.29
CA ARG A 238 -14.48 17.30 7.00
C ARG A 238 -14.20 15.81 7.16
N ASN A 239 -15.05 15.00 6.54
CA ASN A 239 -14.85 13.56 6.50
C ASN A 239 -13.66 13.21 5.64
N GLY A 240 -12.87 12.22 6.06
CA GLY A 240 -11.80 11.61 5.28
C GLY A 240 -11.94 10.10 5.34
N THR A 241 -11.26 9.39 4.43
CA THR A 241 -11.26 7.92 4.39
C THR A 241 -9.95 7.33 4.89
N GLY A 242 -8.96 8.17 5.19
CA GLY A 242 -7.65 7.78 5.69
C GLY A 242 -6.72 8.98 5.83
N PHE A 243 -5.44 8.72 5.90
CA PHE A 243 -4.44 9.73 6.23
C PHE A 243 -3.35 9.77 5.17
N LYS A 244 -3.07 10.96 4.64
CA LYS A 244 -2.04 11.16 3.63
C LYS A 244 -0.85 11.94 4.18
N PHE A 245 0.35 11.51 3.83
CA PHE A 245 1.56 12.32 3.90
C PHE A 245 2.19 12.44 2.50
N TYR A 246 3.00 13.46 2.27
CA TYR A 246 3.46 13.82 0.94
C TYR A 246 4.94 13.54 0.74
N ASP A 247 5.78 13.97 1.66
CA ASP A 247 7.23 13.79 1.54
C ASP A 247 7.63 12.34 1.80
N ALA A 248 8.54 11.80 0.99
CA ALA A 248 9.07 10.46 1.16
C ALA A 248 10.12 10.40 2.29
N THR A 249 9.71 10.77 3.51
CA THR A 249 10.59 10.82 4.69
C THR A 249 9.96 10.14 5.90
N SER A 250 10.80 9.62 6.78
CA SER A 250 10.35 9.04 8.06
C SER A 250 9.68 10.07 8.96
N ASP A 251 10.08 11.34 8.90
CA ASP A 251 9.47 12.41 9.70
C ASP A 251 8.04 12.73 9.22
N ALA A 252 7.80 12.76 7.91
CA ALA A 252 6.47 12.93 7.36
C ALA A 252 5.54 11.75 7.72
N LEU A 253 6.06 10.52 7.66
CA LEU A 253 5.36 9.33 8.11
C LEU A 253 5.00 9.41 9.60
N LEU A 254 5.98 9.77 10.46
CA LEU A 254 5.79 9.88 11.91
C LEU A 254 4.80 10.99 12.29
N GLY A 255 4.90 12.16 11.66
CA GLY A 255 4.01 13.29 11.94
C GLY A 255 2.54 12.91 11.76
N ARG A 256 2.21 12.17 10.74
CA ARG A 256 0.84 11.67 10.53
C ARG A 256 0.47 10.55 11.48
N SER A 257 1.36 9.59 11.70
CA SER A 257 1.09 8.47 12.61
C SER A 257 0.88 8.92 14.06
N GLU A 258 1.62 9.93 14.55
CA GLU A 258 1.50 10.47 15.91
C GLU A 258 0.18 11.24 16.11
N GLU A 259 -0.18 12.07 15.14
CA GLU A 259 -1.41 12.88 15.17
C GLU A 259 -2.66 11.99 15.29
N HIS A 260 -2.65 10.86 14.60
CA HIS A 260 -3.82 9.98 14.45
C HIS A 260 -3.93 8.90 15.52
N THR A 261 -2.83 8.34 16.02
CA THR A 261 -2.87 7.45 17.19
C THR A 261 -3.44 8.17 18.41
N SER A 262 -3.02 9.40 18.62
CA SER A 262 -3.55 10.24 19.73
C SER A 262 -5.03 10.59 19.52
N GLU A 263 -5.47 10.79 18.31
CA GLU A 263 -6.84 11.16 17.98
C GLU A 263 -7.82 9.98 18.10
N LEU A 264 -7.46 8.80 17.60
CA LEU A 264 -8.25 7.59 17.75
C LEU A 264 -8.46 7.23 19.22
N GLN A 265 -7.40 7.31 20.03
CA GLN A 265 -7.49 7.12 21.48
C GLN A 265 -8.38 8.17 22.15
N SER A 266 -8.27 9.46 21.78
CA SER A 266 -9.04 10.54 22.38
C SER A 266 -10.55 10.47 22.09
N ARG A 267 -10.93 9.85 20.98
CA ARG A 267 -12.32 9.68 20.53
C ARG A 267 -12.95 8.37 20.98
N GLY A 268 -12.21 7.49 21.67
CA GLY A 268 -12.69 6.18 22.07
C GLY A 268 -13.06 5.27 20.90
N LEU A 269 -12.35 5.43 19.77
CA LEU A 269 -12.52 4.60 18.57
C LEU A 269 -11.64 3.35 18.63
N ILE A 270 -10.74 3.29 19.60
CA ILE A 270 -9.90 2.17 20.02
C ILE A 270 -9.79 2.16 21.54
#